data_5531cace7db5249850978c7854566d3d
#
_entry.id   5531cace7db5249850978c7854566d3d
#
_cell.length_a   1.000
_cell.length_b   1.000
_cell.length_c   1.000
_cell.angle_alpha   90.00
_cell.angle_beta   90.00
_cell.angle_gamma   90.00
#
_symmetry.space_group_name_H-M   'P 1'
#
loop_
_entity.id
_entity.type
_entity.pdbx_description
1 polymer ?
#
loop_
_entity_poly.entity_id
_entity_poly.type
_entity_poly.pdbx_seq_one_letter_code
_entity_poly.pdbx_strand_id
1 'polypeptide(L)'
;MRASYQVWLEFLPRLASGGVPPPNEGLPSMTTTAQAYGSASPSSKLAPLQIARRAPSPTDVQMEILYCGVCHSDVHTARGEWPGTNYACVPGHEIVGRVTAVGAKVTKLKVGDIGATGCMVDSCRTCPSCQKGLEQFCLTGATFTYNSPDNHLGGHTFGGYSSGIVVDEAFTLRVPQGMDLAATAPLLCAGITTYSPLRHWKVGPGQKVGIVGLGGLGHMGVKLARAFGAHVVLFTTSPSKVADGLRLGAHEVVVSTDAAAMAKHTSSLDFILDCVSAQHDLNAYLSLLRLDGTLCLVGVPEQPLAVHAFSVIMPRRNFSGSCIGGIAETQEMLEFCAKHGIVSDIELIPIQKINEAWDRMIKQDVRYRFVIDMASLKSA
;
A
#
# COMPACT_ATOMS: atom_id res chain seq x y z
N MET A 1 -5.03 -26.57 -3.72
CA MET A 1 -5.07 -25.12 -3.73
C MET A 1 -6.20 -24.48 -2.88
N ARG A 2 -7.32 -25.13 -2.56
CA ARG A 2 -8.40 -24.53 -1.73
C ARG A 2 -8.23 -24.63 -0.20
N ALA A 3 -7.35 -25.47 0.30
CA ALA A 3 -7.24 -25.75 1.75
C ALA A 3 -6.38 -24.73 2.54
N SER A 4 -5.45 -24.03 1.91
CA SER A 4 -4.53 -23.09 2.57
C SER A 4 -5.14 -21.72 2.89
N TYR A 5 -6.20 -21.30 2.19
CA TYR A 5 -6.88 -20.04 2.45
C TYR A 5 -7.93 -20.09 3.58
N GLN A 6 -8.36 -21.29 3.98
CA GLN A 6 -9.34 -21.44 5.06
C GLN A 6 -8.79 -21.00 6.43
N VAL A 7 -7.47 -21.09 6.60
CA VAL A 7 -6.76 -20.59 7.81
C VAL A 7 -6.85 -19.08 7.95
N TRP A 8 -6.90 -18.33 6.84
CA TRP A 8 -7.00 -16.86 6.87
C TRP A 8 -8.37 -16.34 7.34
N LEU A 9 -9.45 -17.08 7.08
CA LEU A 9 -10.80 -16.72 7.53
C LEU A 9 -10.97 -16.86 9.05
N GLU A 10 -10.13 -17.67 9.70
CA GLU A 10 -10.16 -17.85 11.15
C GLU A 10 -9.38 -16.76 11.91
N PHE A 11 -8.46 -16.05 11.23
CA PHE A 11 -7.66 -14.96 11.82
C PHE A 11 -8.16 -13.55 11.49
N LEU A 12 -9.04 -13.39 10.49
CA LEU A 12 -9.82 -12.16 10.43
C LEU A 12 -10.72 -12.13 11.65
N PRO A 13 -10.75 -11.02 12.44
CA PRO A 13 -11.73 -10.92 13.52
C PRO A 13 -13.07 -11.24 12.90
N ARG A 14 -13.77 -12.27 13.41
CA ARG A 14 -15.13 -12.58 13.01
C ARG A 14 -15.85 -11.26 13.09
N LEU A 15 -16.23 -10.71 11.93
CA LEU A 15 -17.14 -9.59 11.88
C LEU A 15 -18.30 -10.03 12.76
N ALA A 16 -18.34 -9.51 13.98
CA ALA A 16 -19.43 -9.77 14.88
C ALA A 16 -20.67 -9.51 14.03
N SER A 17 -21.63 -10.44 14.08
CA SER A 17 -22.96 -10.29 13.52
C SER A 17 -23.77 -9.22 14.26
N GLY A 18 -23.10 -8.11 14.59
CA GLY A 18 -23.71 -6.86 14.95
C GLY A 18 -24.29 -6.28 13.67
N GLY A 19 -25.62 -6.26 13.59
CA GLY A 19 -26.37 -5.83 12.43
C GLY A 19 -25.78 -4.53 11.88
N VAL A 20 -25.53 -4.51 10.57
CA VAL A 20 -25.27 -3.29 9.83
C VAL A 20 -26.36 -2.30 10.24
N PRO A 21 -26.05 -1.12 10.79
CA PRO A 21 -27.09 -0.12 11.03
C PRO A 21 -27.83 0.08 9.72
N PRO A 22 -29.17 0.20 9.75
CA PRO A 22 -29.94 0.40 8.54
C PRO A 22 -29.36 1.62 7.81
N PRO A 23 -29.33 1.61 6.47
CA PRO A 23 -28.91 2.77 5.70
C PRO A 23 -29.71 3.97 6.19
N ASN A 24 -29.01 5.08 6.40
CA ASN A 24 -29.61 6.31 6.88
C ASN A 24 -30.75 6.68 5.92
N GLU A 25 -32.03 6.49 6.31
CA GLU A 25 -33.22 6.83 5.53
C GLU A 25 -33.37 8.35 5.43
N GLY A 26 -32.42 9.01 4.79
CA GLY A 26 -32.40 10.44 4.64
C GLY A 26 -31.92 10.85 3.26
N LEU A 27 -32.88 11.15 2.37
CA LEU A 27 -32.76 11.73 1.02
C LEU A 27 -32.04 10.82 -0.01
N PRO A 28 -32.57 10.65 -1.21
CA PRO A 28 -31.84 9.99 -2.30
C PRO A 28 -30.58 10.82 -2.56
N SER A 29 -29.42 10.27 -2.18
CA SER A 29 -28.14 10.92 -2.46
C SER A 29 -28.04 11.04 -3.99
N MET A 30 -27.98 12.27 -4.49
CA MET A 30 -27.72 12.49 -5.91
C MET A 30 -26.39 11.78 -6.25
N THR A 31 -26.43 10.87 -7.21
CA THR A 31 -25.24 10.18 -7.70
C THR A 31 -24.78 10.83 -9.00
N THR A 32 -23.48 10.84 -9.20
CA THR A 32 -22.86 11.19 -10.48
C THR A 32 -22.24 9.94 -11.09
N THR A 33 -22.21 9.88 -12.41
CA THR A 33 -21.56 8.78 -13.13
C THR A 33 -20.09 9.09 -13.34
N ALA A 34 -19.21 8.14 -13.02
CA ALA A 34 -17.78 8.22 -13.28
C ALA A 34 -17.37 7.12 -14.27
N GLN A 35 -16.52 7.49 -15.23
CA GLN A 35 -15.86 6.51 -16.10
C GLN A 35 -14.85 5.72 -15.31
N ALA A 36 -14.68 4.43 -15.60
CA ALA A 36 -13.76 3.57 -14.86
C ALA A 36 -13.24 2.41 -15.74
N TYR A 37 -12.23 1.72 -15.24
CA TYR A 37 -11.78 0.42 -15.70
C TYR A 37 -11.92 -0.60 -14.58
N GLY A 38 -12.57 -1.71 -14.86
CA GLY A 38 -12.78 -2.75 -13.85
C GLY A 38 -12.88 -4.14 -14.44
N SER A 39 -12.85 -5.11 -13.57
CA SER A 39 -12.98 -6.54 -13.88
C SER A 39 -14.42 -6.98 -13.58
N ALA A 40 -15.07 -7.62 -14.54
CA ALA A 40 -16.44 -8.17 -14.37
C ALA A 40 -16.45 -9.55 -13.70
N SER A 41 -15.30 -10.24 -13.64
CA SER A 41 -15.15 -11.57 -13.03
C SER A 41 -13.66 -11.84 -12.75
N PRO A 42 -13.31 -12.89 -11.98
CA PRO A 42 -11.92 -13.26 -11.69
C PRO A 42 -11.03 -13.49 -12.93
N SER A 43 -11.64 -13.94 -14.02
CA SER A 43 -10.94 -14.28 -15.26
C SER A 43 -11.02 -13.20 -16.34
N SER A 44 -11.81 -12.13 -16.13
CA SER A 44 -11.94 -11.07 -17.13
C SER A 44 -10.76 -10.09 -17.05
N LYS A 45 -10.35 -9.58 -18.19
CA LYS A 45 -9.45 -8.42 -18.27
C LYS A 45 -10.17 -7.18 -17.74
N LEU A 46 -9.38 -6.22 -17.26
CA LEU A 46 -9.92 -4.89 -16.98
C LEU A 46 -10.40 -4.24 -18.28
N ALA A 47 -11.60 -3.69 -18.24
CA ALA A 47 -12.27 -3.06 -19.38
C ALA A 47 -13.02 -1.79 -18.94
N PRO A 48 -13.34 -0.88 -19.87
CA PRO A 48 -14.16 0.29 -19.58
C PRO A 48 -15.52 -0.08 -18.99
N LEU A 49 -15.93 0.67 -17.98
CA LEU A 49 -17.26 0.60 -17.38
C LEU A 49 -17.63 1.92 -16.73
N GLN A 50 -18.86 2.04 -16.27
CA GLN A 50 -19.34 3.20 -15.52
C GLN A 50 -19.70 2.79 -14.11
N ILE A 51 -19.38 3.67 -13.13
CA ILE A 51 -19.72 3.49 -11.72
C ILE A 51 -20.46 4.71 -11.18
N ALA A 52 -21.25 4.52 -10.14
CA ALA A 52 -21.86 5.61 -9.41
C ALA A 52 -20.88 6.16 -8.36
N ARG A 53 -20.84 7.48 -8.21
CA ARG A 53 -20.21 8.19 -7.09
C ARG A 53 -21.29 9.02 -6.38
N ARG A 54 -21.27 9.05 -5.04
CA ARG A 54 -22.19 9.90 -4.28
C ARG A 54 -21.88 11.38 -4.49
N ALA A 55 -22.87 12.24 -4.32
CA ALA A 55 -22.61 13.67 -4.14
C ALA A 55 -21.85 13.89 -2.82
N PRO A 56 -20.99 14.91 -2.73
CA PRO A 56 -20.26 15.21 -1.50
C PRO A 56 -21.21 15.52 -0.33
N SER A 57 -21.03 14.83 0.79
CA SER A 57 -21.61 15.19 2.08
C SER A 57 -20.96 16.45 2.65
N PRO A 58 -21.44 17.02 3.76
CA PRO A 58 -20.82 18.20 4.36
C PRO A 58 -19.33 18.06 4.72
N THR A 59 -18.84 16.85 4.94
CA THR A 59 -17.44 16.57 5.31
C THR A 59 -16.61 15.94 4.18
N ASP A 60 -17.20 15.77 2.98
CA ASP A 60 -16.54 15.10 1.88
C ASP A 60 -15.73 16.06 1.01
N VAL A 61 -14.68 15.48 0.43
CA VAL A 61 -13.86 16.06 -0.63
C VAL A 61 -14.09 15.25 -1.90
N GLN A 62 -14.45 15.92 -2.98
CA GLN A 62 -14.53 15.32 -4.32
C GLN A 62 -13.28 15.67 -5.11
N MET A 63 -12.66 14.67 -5.74
CA MET A 63 -11.47 14.86 -6.56
C MET A 63 -11.66 14.27 -7.96
N GLU A 64 -11.21 15.00 -8.97
CA GLU A 64 -10.83 14.44 -10.26
C GLU A 64 -9.50 13.71 -10.06
N ILE A 65 -9.42 12.45 -10.46
CA ILE A 65 -8.20 11.66 -10.32
C ILE A 65 -7.25 11.98 -11.46
N LEU A 66 -6.03 12.44 -11.12
CA LEU A 66 -4.98 12.76 -12.06
C LEU A 66 -4.08 11.56 -12.32
N TYR A 67 -3.68 10.89 -11.24
CA TYR A 67 -2.78 9.72 -11.28
C TYR A 67 -3.27 8.65 -10.31
N CYS A 68 -3.11 7.40 -10.71
CA CYS A 68 -3.35 6.26 -9.84
C CYS A 68 -2.20 5.24 -9.98
N GLY A 69 -1.54 4.93 -8.89
CA GLY A 69 -0.50 3.89 -8.87
C GLY A 69 -1.10 2.49 -9.04
N VAL A 70 -0.27 1.56 -9.48
CA VAL A 70 -0.61 0.15 -9.71
C VAL A 70 0.12 -0.73 -8.69
N CYS A 71 -0.64 -1.52 -7.94
CA CYS A 71 -0.15 -2.41 -6.89
C CYS A 71 -0.48 -3.88 -7.20
N HIS A 72 0.33 -4.82 -6.66
CA HIS A 72 0.00 -6.25 -6.71
C HIS A 72 -1.34 -6.56 -6.04
N SER A 73 -1.72 -5.82 -5.00
CA SER A 73 -3.03 -5.95 -4.35
C SER A 73 -4.20 -5.74 -5.32
N ASP A 74 -4.03 -4.85 -6.31
CA ASP A 74 -5.06 -4.62 -7.34
C ASP A 74 -5.26 -5.88 -8.20
N VAL A 75 -4.16 -6.57 -8.54
CA VAL A 75 -4.19 -7.81 -9.31
C VAL A 75 -4.82 -8.93 -8.50
N HIS A 76 -4.32 -9.16 -7.28
CA HIS A 76 -4.80 -10.23 -6.40
C HIS A 76 -6.30 -10.10 -6.12
N THR A 77 -6.77 -8.88 -5.84
CA THR A 77 -8.19 -8.63 -5.60
C THR A 77 -9.00 -8.84 -6.89
N ALA A 78 -8.66 -8.18 -7.99
CA ALA A 78 -9.46 -8.26 -9.21
C ALA A 78 -9.49 -9.67 -9.83
N ARG A 79 -8.48 -10.50 -9.59
CA ARG A 79 -8.46 -11.91 -9.99
C ARG A 79 -9.11 -12.86 -8.98
N GLY A 80 -9.62 -12.34 -7.86
CA GLY A 80 -10.23 -13.17 -6.82
C GLY A 80 -9.24 -14.14 -6.15
N GLU A 81 -7.94 -13.82 -6.18
CA GLU A 81 -6.90 -14.60 -5.52
C GLU A 81 -6.97 -14.41 -4.00
N TRP A 82 -7.45 -13.27 -3.55
CA TRP A 82 -7.85 -13.05 -2.17
C TRP A 82 -9.34 -13.27 -1.97
N PRO A 83 -9.77 -13.88 -0.85
CA PRO A 83 -11.19 -14.16 -0.63
C PRO A 83 -12.02 -12.89 -0.47
N GLY A 84 -13.27 -12.95 -0.91
CA GLY A 84 -14.25 -11.87 -0.69
C GLY A 84 -14.30 -10.78 -1.77
N THR A 85 -13.76 -11.03 -2.96
CA THR A 85 -13.88 -10.05 -4.06
C THR A 85 -15.31 -9.95 -4.58
N ASN A 86 -15.83 -8.73 -4.62
CA ASN A 86 -17.09 -8.36 -5.23
C ASN A 86 -16.87 -7.85 -6.66
N TYR A 87 -17.74 -8.26 -7.59
CA TYR A 87 -17.69 -7.85 -9.00
C TYR A 87 -18.93 -6.99 -9.34
N ALA A 88 -18.83 -5.98 -10.26
CA ALA A 88 -17.56 -5.58 -10.92
C ALA A 88 -16.57 -4.97 -9.92
N CYS A 89 -15.31 -5.34 -10.03
CA CYS A 89 -14.24 -4.79 -9.19
C CYS A 89 -13.50 -3.68 -9.95
N VAL A 90 -13.47 -2.47 -9.40
CA VAL A 90 -12.67 -1.33 -9.88
C VAL A 90 -11.53 -1.09 -8.89
N PRO A 91 -10.30 -1.50 -9.21
CA PRO A 91 -9.15 -1.37 -8.30
C PRO A 91 -8.62 0.08 -8.19
N GLY A 92 -7.47 0.22 -7.49
CA GLY A 92 -6.73 1.47 -7.36
C GLY A 92 -6.89 2.11 -5.99
N HIS A 93 -5.79 2.19 -5.24
CA HIS A 93 -5.74 2.74 -3.88
C HIS A 93 -4.52 3.63 -3.66
N GLU A 94 -3.95 4.16 -4.72
CA GLU A 94 -2.80 5.05 -4.73
C GLU A 94 -3.17 6.29 -5.55
N ILE A 95 -4.06 7.14 -5.03
CA ILE A 95 -4.78 8.15 -5.78
C ILE A 95 -4.21 9.54 -5.50
N VAL A 96 -3.79 10.24 -6.52
CA VAL A 96 -3.50 11.69 -6.49
C VAL A 96 -4.48 12.39 -7.41
N GLY A 97 -5.18 13.42 -6.88
CA GLY A 97 -6.25 14.09 -7.61
C GLY A 97 -6.31 15.58 -7.34
N ARG A 98 -7.08 16.27 -8.17
CA ARG A 98 -7.42 17.68 -8.00
C ARG A 98 -8.78 17.79 -7.34
N VAL A 99 -8.87 18.56 -6.29
CA VAL A 99 -10.14 18.85 -5.60
C VAL A 99 -11.06 19.64 -6.52
N THR A 100 -12.25 19.10 -6.78
CA THR A 100 -13.27 19.72 -7.66
C THR A 100 -14.47 20.24 -6.88
N ALA A 101 -14.76 19.65 -5.72
CA ALA A 101 -15.78 20.14 -4.79
C ALA A 101 -15.42 19.78 -3.34
N VAL A 102 -15.92 20.54 -2.40
CA VAL A 102 -15.79 20.27 -0.97
C VAL A 102 -17.13 20.50 -0.26
N GLY A 103 -17.44 19.68 0.72
CA GLY A 103 -18.59 19.89 1.60
C GLY A 103 -18.42 21.10 2.50
N ALA A 104 -19.55 21.63 3.01
CA ALA A 104 -19.58 22.90 3.75
C ALA A 104 -18.80 22.88 5.09
N LYS A 105 -18.45 21.70 5.62
CA LYS A 105 -17.68 21.52 6.85
C LYS A 105 -16.21 21.17 6.60
N VAL A 106 -15.79 21.02 5.34
CA VAL A 106 -14.40 20.73 4.97
C VAL A 106 -13.52 21.94 5.27
N THR A 107 -12.43 21.71 5.98
CA THR A 107 -11.48 22.74 6.39
C THR A 107 -10.06 22.50 5.90
N LYS A 108 -9.74 21.24 5.59
CA LYS A 108 -8.39 20.78 5.27
C LYS A 108 -7.96 21.09 3.84
N LEU A 109 -8.91 21.08 2.90
CA LEU A 109 -8.69 21.26 1.48
C LEU A 109 -9.73 22.22 0.88
N LYS A 110 -9.39 22.85 -0.23
CA LYS A 110 -10.29 23.70 -1.04
C LYS A 110 -10.24 23.29 -2.50
N VAL A 111 -11.23 23.73 -3.28
CA VAL A 111 -11.29 23.53 -4.73
C VAL A 111 -10.00 24.03 -5.38
N GLY A 112 -9.42 23.21 -6.25
CA GLY A 112 -8.16 23.48 -6.95
C GLY A 112 -6.93 22.90 -6.24
N ASP A 113 -6.98 22.57 -4.95
CA ASP A 113 -5.87 21.93 -4.25
C ASP A 113 -5.58 20.53 -4.81
N ILE A 114 -4.37 20.05 -4.55
CA ILE A 114 -3.99 18.68 -4.84
C ILE A 114 -4.17 17.85 -3.56
N GLY A 115 -5.07 16.89 -3.65
CA GLY A 115 -5.33 15.92 -2.60
C GLY A 115 -4.90 14.52 -2.99
N ALA A 116 -4.85 13.64 -2.00
CA ALA A 116 -4.54 12.24 -2.22
C ALA A 116 -5.41 11.34 -1.33
N THR A 117 -5.64 10.10 -1.79
CA THR A 117 -6.33 9.05 -1.03
C THR A 117 -5.54 7.75 -1.18
N GLY A 118 -5.18 7.16 -0.05
CA GLY A 118 -4.44 5.89 -0.01
C GLY A 118 -5.35 4.67 0.07
N CYS A 119 -4.94 3.71 0.88
CA CYS A 119 -5.59 2.40 0.96
C CYS A 119 -6.95 2.42 1.65
N MET A 120 -7.28 3.45 2.46
CA MET A 120 -8.50 3.52 3.27
C MET A 120 -9.29 4.78 2.96
N VAL A 121 -10.62 4.67 3.05
CA VAL A 121 -11.58 5.78 2.86
C VAL A 121 -12.48 6.00 4.06
N ASP A 122 -12.52 5.07 5.03
CA ASP A 122 -13.23 5.24 6.29
C ASP A 122 -12.77 4.22 7.37
N SER A 123 -13.17 4.48 8.63
CA SER A 123 -13.05 3.58 9.78
C SER A 123 -14.12 3.96 10.82
N CYS A 124 -14.25 3.21 11.92
CA CYS A 124 -15.18 3.59 12.98
C CYS A 124 -14.78 4.86 13.74
N ARG A 125 -13.52 5.31 13.66
CA ARG A 125 -12.95 6.52 14.28
C ARG A 125 -12.99 6.57 15.81
N THR A 126 -13.66 5.61 16.46
CA THR A 126 -13.94 5.63 17.91
C THR A 126 -13.25 4.51 18.69
N CYS A 127 -12.85 3.41 18.07
CA CYS A 127 -12.16 2.33 18.75
C CYS A 127 -10.73 2.73 19.17
N PRO A 128 -10.12 2.02 20.12
CA PRO A 128 -8.77 2.34 20.62
C PRO A 128 -7.70 2.41 19.53
N SER A 129 -7.81 1.61 18.46
CA SER A 129 -6.89 1.66 17.33
C SER A 129 -7.05 2.97 16.56
N CYS A 130 -8.28 3.34 16.18
CA CYS A 130 -8.56 4.58 15.46
C CYS A 130 -8.15 5.82 16.28
N GLN A 131 -8.42 5.82 17.60
CA GLN A 131 -8.02 6.93 18.48
C GLN A 131 -6.51 7.11 18.59
N LYS A 132 -5.72 6.07 18.27
CA LYS A 132 -4.25 6.11 18.20
C LYS A 132 -3.73 6.47 16.81
N GLY A 133 -4.60 6.79 15.84
CA GLY A 133 -4.21 7.01 14.45
C GLY A 133 -3.75 5.74 13.74
N LEU A 134 -4.29 4.60 14.13
CA LEU A 134 -4.01 3.28 13.56
C LEU A 134 -5.29 2.70 12.91
N GLU A 135 -5.89 3.48 12.01
CA GLU A 135 -7.17 3.18 11.38
C GLU A 135 -7.15 1.86 10.60
N GLN A 136 -5.98 1.45 10.07
CA GLN A 136 -5.78 0.17 9.41
C GLN A 136 -6.06 -1.03 10.32
N PHE A 137 -5.97 -0.85 11.63
CA PHE A 137 -6.28 -1.84 12.65
C PHE A 137 -7.61 -1.56 13.37
N CYS A 138 -8.55 -0.90 12.68
CA CYS A 138 -9.89 -0.63 13.23
C CYS A 138 -10.57 -1.93 13.68
N LEU A 139 -11.07 -1.94 14.93
CA LEU A 139 -11.65 -3.16 15.52
C LEU A 139 -12.98 -3.59 14.88
N THR A 140 -13.65 -2.69 14.17
CA THR A 140 -14.86 -3.00 13.40
C THR A 140 -14.58 -3.16 11.90
N GLY A 141 -13.31 -3.14 11.51
CA GLY A 141 -12.85 -3.14 10.13
C GLY A 141 -12.74 -1.72 9.56
N ALA A 142 -11.60 -1.44 8.91
CA ALA A 142 -11.44 -0.24 8.09
C ALA A 142 -12.17 -0.43 6.75
N THR A 143 -12.68 0.66 6.18
CA THR A 143 -13.22 0.66 4.81
C THR A 143 -12.09 0.96 3.84
N PHE A 144 -11.71 -0.02 3.05
CA PHE A 144 -10.69 0.16 2.02
C PHE A 144 -11.24 0.90 0.80
N THR A 145 -10.34 1.49 0.03
CA THR A 145 -10.65 2.37 -1.11
C THR A 145 -11.42 1.64 -2.21
N TYR A 146 -11.26 0.32 -2.31
CA TYR A 146 -12.07 -0.53 -3.17
C TYR A 146 -12.35 -1.88 -2.50
N ASN A 147 -13.40 -2.55 -2.98
CA ASN A 147 -13.84 -3.89 -2.56
C ASN A 147 -14.20 -4.03 -1.06
N SER A 148 -14.49 -2.95 -0.39
CA SER A 148 -15.04 -2.95 0.97
C SER A 148 -16.53 -2.63 0.94
N PRO A 149 -17.33 -3.02 1.95
CA PRO A 149 -18.71 -2.55 2.06
C PRO A 149 -18.79 -1.03 1.96
N ASP A 150 -19.64 -0.51 1.08
CA ASP A 150 -19.91 0.93 0.97
C ASP A 150 -21.07 1.32 1.88
N ASN A 151 -20.75 2.03 2.96
CA ASN A 151 -21.72 2.48 3.97
C ASN A 151 -22.59 3.65 3.49
N HIS A 152 -22.33 4.22 2.30
CA HIS A 152 -23.06 5.38 1.75
C HIS A 152 -24.03 5.01 0.63
N LEU A 153 -23.56 4.20 -0.34
CA LEU A 153 -24.36 3.80 -1.51
C LEU A 153 -24.85 2.36 -1.42
N GLY A 154 -24.35 1.59 -0.44
CA GLY A 154 -24.51 0.13 -0.44
C GLY A 154 -23.61 -0.56 -1.46
N GLY A 155 -23.61 -1.90 -1.46
CA GLY A 155 -22.72 -2.68 -2.28
C GLY A 155 -21.29 -2.59 -1.80
N HIS A 156 -20.35 -2.20 -2.68
CA HIS A 156 -18.92 -2.12 -2.34
C HIS A 156 -18.25 -0.87 -2.93
N THR A 157 -17.15 -0.46 -2.30
CA THR A 157 -16.34 0.68 -2.72
C THR A 157 -15.62 0.41 -4.04
N PHE A 158 -15.43 1.46 -4.84
CA PHE A 158 -14.71 1.45 -6.12
C PHE A 158 -13.47 2.33 -6.04
N GLY A 159 -12.37 1.85 -6.58
CA GLY A 159 -11.07 2.48 -6.49
C GLY A 159 -10.77 3.57 -7.51
N GLY A 160 -9.47 3.86 -7.61
CA GLY A 160 -8.91 4.96 -8.38
C GLY A 160 -8.71 4.71 -9.87
N TYR A 161 -9.00 3.51 -10.37
CA TYR A 161 -9.04 3.30 -11.83
C TYR A 161 -10.33 3.89 -12.40
N SER A 162 -10.62 5.11 -11.99
CA SER A 162 -11.83 5.86 -12.35
C SER A 162 -11.55 7.35 -12.47
N SER A 163 -12.46 8.09 -13.11
CA SER A 163 -12.28 9.53 -13.37
C SER A 163 -12.38 10.42 -12.12
N GLY A 164 -12.96 9.91 -11.02
CA GLY A 164 -13.13 10.70 -9.81
C GLY A 164 -13.47 9.88 -8.59
N ILE A 165 -13.28 10.47 -7.40
CA ILE A 165 -13.59 9.86 -6.12
C ILE A 165 -14.17 10.90 -5.15
N VAL A 166 -15.01 10.43 -4.22
CA VAL A 166 -15.56 11.24 -3.13
C VAL A 166 -15.20 10.55 -1.81
N VAL A 167 -14.50 11.26 -0.94
CA VAL A 167 -13.96 10.72 0.33
C VAL A 167 -14.10 11.76 1.42
N ASP A 168 -14.42 11.33 2.64
CA ASP A 168 -14.42 12.20 3.82
C ASP A 168 -13.04 12.84 4.02
N GLU A 169 -12.99 14.14 4.42
CA GLU A 169 -11.73 14.86 4.58
C GLU A 169 -10.77 14.22 5.58
N ALA A 170 -11.29 13.44 6.55
CA ALA A 170 -10.47 12.70 7.52
C ALA A 170 -9.58 11.64 6.85
N PHE A 171 -9.99 11.12 5.69
CA PHE A 171 -9.27 10.12 4.90
C PHE A 171 -8.65 10.69 3.61
N THR A 172 -8.70 12.00 3.44
CA THR A 172 -8.04 12.70 2.35
C THR A 172 -6.75 13.35 2.85
N LEU A 173 -5.68 13.23 2.09
CA LEU A 173 -4.34 13.73 2.40
C LEU A 173 -4.04 14.98 1.56
N ARG A 174 -3.17 15.84 2.07
CA ARG A 174 -2.59 16.95 1.28
C ARG A 174 -1.32 16.45 0.62
N VAL A 175 -1.17 16.70 -0.67
CA VAL A 175 0.10 16.50 -1.34
C VAL A 175 0.96 17.75 -1.14
N PRO A 176 2.17 17.61 -0.55
CA PRO A 176 3.06 18.74 -0.39
C PRO A 176 3.41 19.41 -1.72
N GLN A 177 3.54 20.74 -1.70
CA GLN A 177 3.83 21.49 -2.90
C GLN A 177 5.20 21.14 -3.49
N GLY A 178 5.30 21.06 -4.81
CA GLY A 178 6.55 20.78 -5.52
C GLY A 178 6.88 19.31 -5.70
N MET A 179 6.07 18.38 -5.16
CA MET A 179 6.23 16.96 -5.45
C MET A 179 5.78 16.62 -6.87
N ASP A 180 6.47 15.67 -7.51
CA ASP A 180 6.01 15.01 -8.73
C ASP A 180 4.74 14.21 -8.42
N LEU A 181 3.61 14.62 -8.98
CA LEU A 181 2.30 14.04 -8.62
C LEU A 181 2.16 12.57 -9.04
N ALA A 182 2.70 12.22 -10.21
CA ALA A 182 2.67 10.83 -10.67
C ALA A 182 3.53 9.94 -9.79
N ALA A 183 4.77 10.36 -9.50
CA ALA A 183 5.70 9.62 -8.66
C ALA A 183 5.32 9.62 -7.17
N THR A 184 4.39 10.50 -6.75
CA THR A 184 3.82 10.53 -5.40
C THR A 184 2.74 9.46 -5.20
N ALA A 185 1.99 9.09 -6.24
CA ALA A 185 0.89 8.15 -6.11
C ALA A 185 1.30 6.82 -5.41
N PRO A 186 2.41 6.15 -5.76
CA PRO A 186 2.80 4.91 -5.09
C PRO A 186 3.23 5.10 -3.62
N LEU A 187 3.53 6.31 -3.18
CA LEU A 187 3.85 6.56 -1.77
C LEU A 187 2.66 6.23 -0.85
N LEU A 188 1.43 6.34 -1.37
CA LEU A 188 0.19 6.11 -0.63
C LEU A 188 -0.06 4.64 -0.26
N CYS A 189 0.72 3.71 -0.82
CA CYS A 189 0.74 2.30 -0.46
C CYS A 189 2.18 1.84 -0.18
N ALA A 190 3.05 1.77 -1.18
CA ALA A 190 4.42 1.29 -1.01
C ALA A 190 5.25 2.20 -0.08
N GLY A 191 5.05 3.51 -0.15
CA GLY A 191 5.69 4.47 0.74
C GLY A 191 5.31 4.25 2.19
N ILE A 192 4.02 4.34 2.52
CA ILE A 192 3.54 4.19 3.89
C ILE A 192 3.79 2.78 4.46
N THR A 193 3.66 1.74 3.66
CA THR A 193 3.91 0.34 4.08
C THR A 193 5.36 0.15 4.53
N THR A 194 6.30 0.86 3.92
CA THR A 194 7.73 0.78 4.28
C THR A 194 8.13 1.84 5.31
N TYR A 195 7.49 3.00 5.32
CA TYR A 195 7.72 4.07 6.28
C TYR A 195 7.28 3.69 7.70
N SER A 196 6.05 3.19 7.85
CA SER A 196 5.43 2.89 9.14
C SER A 196 6.29 1.96 10.02
N PRO A 197 6.76 0.79 9.55
CA PRO A 197 7.63 -0.05 10.37
C PRO A 197 9.00 0.59 10.66
N LEU A 198 9.61 1.29 9.71
CA LEU A 198 10.89 1.97 9.95
C LEU A 198 10.75 3.01 11.07
N ARG A 199 9.65 3.76 11.08
CA ARG A 199 9.33 4.73 12.12
C ARG A 199 8.98 4.07 13.46
N HIS A 200 8.14 3.02 13.44
CA HIS A 200 7.69 2.31 14.64
C HIS A 200 8.86 1.70 15.42
N TRP A 201 9.78 1.03 14.73
CA TRP A 201 10.99 0.46 15.35
C TRP A 201 12.14 1.45 15.47
N LYS A 202 11.88 2.75 15.24
CA LYS A 202 12.81 3.86 15.46
C LYS A 202 14.13 3.68 14.69
N VAL A 203 14.02 3.25 13.44
CA VAL A 203 15.18 3.16 12.56
C VAL A 203 15.82 4.53 12.39
N GLY A 204 17.16 4.60 12.52
CA GLY A 204 17.87 5.87 12.49
C GLY A 204 19.40 5.73 12.44
N PRO A 205 20.12 6.84 12.69
CA PRO A 205 21.58 6.87 12.67
C PRO A 205 22.20 5.84 13.63
N GLY A 206 23.28 5.21 13.19
CA GLY A 206 24.02 4.21 13.96
C GLY A 206 23.44 2.79 13.86
N GLN A 207 22.30 2.61 13.24
CA GLN A 207 21.71 1.30 13.00
C GLN A 207 22.07 0.75 11.63
N LYS A 208 22.26 -0.58 11.55
CA LYS A 208 22.43 -1.35 10.32
C LYS A 208 21.12 -2.07 9.98
N VAL A 209 20.55 -1.73 8.83
CA VAL A 209 19.20 -2.13 8.44
C VAL A 209 19.22 -2.95 7.16
N GLY A 210 18.63 -4.14 7.20
CA GLY A 210 18.40 -4.98 6.04
C GLY A 210 17.09 -4.66 5.34
N ILE A 211 17.12 -4.53 4.02
CA ILE A 211 15.92 -4.50 3.17
C ILE A 211 15.95 -5.77 2.32
N VAL A 212 14.93 -6.61 2.44
CA VAL A 212 14.85 -7.88 1.70
C VAL A 212 13.91 -7.74 0.52
N GLY A 213 14.46 -7.97 -0.67
CA GLY A 213 13.77 -7.83 -1.95
C GLY A 213 13.85 -6.42 -2.55
N LEU A 214 14.15 -6.34 -3.83
CA LEU A 214 14.15 -5.09 -4.59
C LEU A 214 13.02 -5.10 -5.64
N GLY A 215 11.86 -4.68 -5.22
CA GLY A 215 10.65 -4.52 -5.99
C GLY A 215 9.93 -3.23 -5.62
N GLY A 216 8.61 -3.18 -5.83
CA GLY A 216 7.77 -2.01 -5.56
C GLY A 216 7.82 -1.50 -4.11
N LEU A 217 7.90 -2.39 -3.11
CA LEU A 217 8.10 -2.03 -1.69
C LEU A 217 9.58 -1.76 -1.40
N GLY A 218 10.46 -2.69 -1.77
CA GLY A 218 11.86 -2.64 -1.36
C GLY A 218 12.61 -1.41 -1.85
N HIS A 219 12.31 -0.87 -3.05
CA HIS A 219 12.95 0.36 -3.52
C HIS A 219 12.58 1.56 -2.63
N MET A 220 11.33 1.64 -2.13
CA MET A 220 10.92 2.66 -1.16
C MET A 220 11.58 2.41 0.20
N GLY A 221 11.65 1.13 0.65
CA GLY A 221 12.34 0.76 1.89
C GLY A 221 13.81 1.21 1.91
N VAL A 222 14.54 1.04 0.80
CA VAL A 222 15.93 1.53 0.67
C VAL A 222 16.00 3.05 0.79
N LYS A 223 15.19 3.79 0.00
CA LYS A 223 15.18 5.25 0.02
C LYS A 223 14.84 5.81 1.40
N LEU A 224 13.80 5.27 2.04
CA LEU A 224 13.34 5.74 3.35
C LEU A 224 14.32 5.38 4.47
N ALA A 225 14.83 4.14 4.55
CA ALA A 225 15.83 3.76 5.56
C ALA A 225 17.10 4.59 5.42
N ARG A 226 17.53 4.89 4.20
CA ARG A 226 18.64 5.81 3.93
C ARG A 226 18.35 7.22 4.46
N ALA A 227 17.17 7.75 4.21
CA ALA A 227 16.77 9.09 4.65
C ALA A 227 16.60 9.19 6.18
N PHE A 228 16.24 8.10 6.85
CA PHE A 228 16.28 7.99 8.31
C PHE A 228 17.71 7.98 8.88
N GLY A 229 18.73 7.86 8.03
CA GLY A 229 20.15 7.90 8.44
C GLY A 229 20.75 6.54 8.80
N ALA A 230 20.05 5.43 8.52
CA ALA A 230 20.55 4.09 8.78
C ALA A 230 21.61 3.67 7.75
N HIS A 231 22.49 2.72 8.13
CA HIS A 231 23.33 2.00 7.18
C HIS A 231 22.50 0.89 6.52
N VAL A 232 22.21 1.03 5.24
CA VAL A 232 21.27 0.17 4.50
C VAL A 232 22.01 -0.95 3.76
N VAL A 233 21.63 -2.19 4.04
CA VAL A 233 22.05 -3.40 3.31
C VAL A 233 20.84 -3.96 2.57
N LEU A 234 20.93 -3.99 1.25
CA LEU A 234 19.87 -4.57 0.41
C LEU A 234 20.18 -6.02 0.08
N PHE A 235 19.22 -6.91 0.29
CA PHE A 235 19.28 -8.31 -0.09
C PHE A 235 18.42 -8.58 -1.32
N THR A 236 19.01 -9.16 -2.37
CA THR A 236 18.30 -9.50 -3.61
C THR A 236 18.78 -10.84 -4.15
N THR A 237 17.90 -11.60 -4.77
CA THR A 237 18.28 -12.84 -5.49
C THR A 237 18.88 -12.57 -6.87
N SER A 238 18.74 -11.34 -7.41
CA SER A 238 19.11 -10.98 -8.78
C SER A 238 20.40 -10.17 -8.82
N PRO A 239 21.52 -10.70 -9.36
CA PRO A 239 22.76 -9.94 -9.55
C PRO A 239 22.59 -8.69 -10.41
N SER A 240 21.67 -8.71 -11.38
CA SER A 240 21.35 -7.56 -12.24
C SER A 240 20.76 -6.35 -11.49
N LYS A 241 20.29 -6.52 -10.25
CA LYS A 241 19.73 -5.46 -9.42
C LYS A 241 20.76 -4.77 -8.51
N VAL A 242 22.02 -5.23 -8.50
CA VAL A 242 23.07 -4.69 -7.61
C VAL A 242 23.33 -3.20 -7.87
N ALA A 243 23.60 -2.84 -9.12
CA ALA A 243 23.85 -1.43 -9.48
C ALA A 243 22.66 -0.52 -9.14
N ASP A 244 21.45 -1.02 -9.35
CA ASP A 244 20.23 -0.28 -9.08
C ASP A 244 19.98 -0.11 -7.57
N GLY A 245 20.27 -1.12 -6.76
CA GLY A 245 20.23 -1.00 -5.30
C GLY A 245 21.17 0.07 -4.75
N LEU A 246 22.38 0.14 -5.26
CA LEU A 246 23.34 1.20 -4.91
C LEU A 246 22.85 2.58 -5.36
N ARG A 247 22.31 2.70 -6.58
CA ARG A 247 21.71 3.95 -7.10
C ARG A 247 20.57 4.46 -6.22
N LEU A 248 19.75 3.56 -5.70
CA LEU A 248 18.63 3.88 -4.81
C LEU A 248 19.07 4.33 -3.40
N GLY A 249 20.33 4.14 -3.05
CA GLY A 249 20.91 4.60 -1.80
C GLY A 249 21.29 3.51 -0.80
N ALA A 250 21.26 2.23 -1.18
CA ALA A 250 21.84 1.17 -0.35
C ALA A 250 23.34 1.37 -0.22
N HIS A 251 23.89 1.13 0.97
CA HIS A 251 25.35 1.16 1.19
C HIS A 251 26.01 -0.12 0.74
N GLU A 252 25.31 -1.23 0.90
CA GLU A 252 25.73 -2.56 0.52
C GLU A 252 24.57 -3.28 -0.20
N VAL A 253 24.91 -4.09 -1.21
CA VAL A 253 23.93 -4.98 -1.85
C VAL A 253 24.49 -6.39 -1.82
N VAL A 254 23.70 -7.30 -1.27
CA VAL A 254 24.04 -8.72 -1.10
C VAL A 254 23.17 -9.56 -2.03
N VAL A 255 23.79 -10.38 -2.85
CA VAL A 255 23.09 -11.41 -3.63
C VAL A 255 22.80 -12.56 -2.69
N SER A 256 21.56 -12.72 -2.26
CA SER A 256 21.16 -13.65 -1.18
C SER A 256 21.29 -15.12 -1.53
N THR A 257 21.54 -15.46 -2.80
CA THR A 257 21.90 -16.83 -3.24
C THR A 257 23.37 -17.16 -2.97
N ASP A 258 24.22 -16.18 -2.65
CA ASP A 258 25.60 -16.37 -2.22
C ASP A 258 25.67 -16.52 -0.69
N ALA A 259 25.79 -17.75 -0.22
CA ALA A 259 25.83 -18.07 1.20
C ALA A 259 27.06 -17.41 1.91
N ALA A 260 28.19 -17.25 1.24
CA ALA A 260 29.38 -16.60 1.81
C ALA A 260 29.16 -15.10 1.96
N ALA A 261 28.48 -14.44 1.02
CA ALA A 261 28.08 -13.06 1.14
C ALA A 261 27.08 -12.85 2.26
N MET A 262 26.08 -13.71 2.39
CA MET A 262 25.08 -13.68 3.50
C MET A 262 25.77 -13.85 4.85
N ALA A 263 26.68 -14.80 5.00
CA ALA A 263 27.36 -15.11 6.27
C ALA A 263 28.13 -13.91 6.85
N LYS A 264 28.61 -12.97 6.03
CA LYS A 264 29.28 -11.73 6.46
C LYS A 264 28.40 -10.81 7.30
N HIS A 265 27.09 -10.97 7.19
CA HIS A 265 26.10 -10.17 7.91
C HIS A 265 25.48 -10.90 9.11
N THR A 266 25.93 -12.13 9.43
CA THR A 266 25.44 -12.87 10.58
C THR A 266 25.52 -12.05 11.86
N SER A 267 24.41 -11.96 12.61
CA SER A 267 24.26 -11.27 13.90
C SER A 267 24.73 -9.79 13.86
N SER A 268 24.51 -9.10 12.75
CA SER A 268 25.01 -7.72 12.56
C SER A 268 23.91 -6.67 12.34
N LEU A 269 22.68 -7.09 11.99
CA LEU A 269 21.60 -6.16 11.64
C LEU A 269 20.71 -5.83 12.85
N ASP A 270 20.34 -4.58 12.99
CA ASP A 270 19.41 -4.09 14.01
C ASP A 270 17.97 -4.36 13.65
N PHE A 271 17.66 -4.15 12.38
CA PHE A 271 16.31 -4.27 11.83
C PHE A 271 16.36 -4.83 10.42
N ILE A 272 15.38 -5.65 10.07
CA ILE A 272 15.16 -6.15 8.70
C ILE A 272 13.73 -5.84 8.30
N LEU A 273 13.55 -5.16 7.16
CA LEU A 273 12.28 -5.00 6.50
C LEU A 273 12.16 -6.02 5.38
N ASP A 274 11.26 -6.98 5.53
CA ASP A 274 11.05 -8.02 4.54
C ASP A 274 9.89 -7.67 3.61
N CYS A 275 10.24 -7.34 2.37
CA CYS A 275 9.33 -6.87 1.32
C CYS A 275 8.98 -7.99 0.30
N VAL A 276 9.31 -9.24 0.59
CA VAL A 276 9.17 -10.35 -0.36
C VAL A 276 7.82 -11.04 -0.20
N SER A 277 7.04 -11.12 -1.28
CA SER A 277 5.77 -11.88 -1.33
C SER A 277 5.94 -13.29 -1.91
N ALA A 278 7.12 -13.67 -2.38
CA ALA A 278 7.41 -15.03 -2.81
C ALA A 278 7.85 -15.89 -1.63
N GLN A 279 7.74 -17.22 -1.76
CA GLN A 279 8.26 -18.16 -0.77
C GLN A 279 9.77 -18.02 -0.62
N HIS A 280 10.27 -17.90 0.61
CA HIS A 280 11.68 -17.80 0.94
C HIS A 280 11.97 -18.28 2.37
N ASP A 281 13.24 -18.46 2.71
CA ASP A 281 13.65 -18.92 4.04
C ASP A 281 13.85 -17.74 5.00
N LEU A 282 12.87 -17.51 5.89
CA LEU A 282 12.96 -16.49 6.93
C LEU A 282 14.11 -16.73 7.92
N ASN A 283 14.48 -18.00 8.16
CA ASN A 283 15.51 -18.32 9.15
C ASN A 283 16.90 -17.84 8.69
N ALA A 284 17.14 -17.86 7.38
CA ALA A 284 18.34 -17.29 6.81
C ALA A 284 18.46 -15.79 7.14
N TYR A 285 17.37 -15.02 7.01
CA TYR A 285 17.35 -13.59 7.36
C TYR A 285 17.32 -13.33 8.86
N LEU A 286 16.59 -14.12 9.64
CA LEU A 286 16.62 -14.03 11.10
C LEU A 286 18.03 -14.23 11.65
N SER A 287 18.86 -15.09 11.03
CA SER A 287 20.25 -15.31 11.44
C SER A 287 21.13 -14.08 11.33
N LEU A 288 20.76 -13.11 10.47
CA LEU A 288 21.48 -11.86 10.25
C LEU A 288 21.22 -10.82 11.35
N LEU A 289 20.12 -10.96 12.10
CA LEU A 289 19.79 -10.06 13.20
C LEU A 289 20.73 -10.29 14.39
N ARG A 290 21.16 -9.20 15.00
CA ARG A 290 21.87 -9.22 16.28
C ARG A 290 20.90 -9.54 17.43
N LEU A 291 21.42 -9.59 18.66
CA LEU A 291 20.63 -9.65 19.88
C LEU A 291 19.60 -8.51 19.90
N ASP A 292 18.34 -8.85 20.24
CA ASP A 292 17.18 -7.94 20.27
C ASP A 292 16.78 -7.33 18.89
N GLY A 293 17.41 -7.76 17.82
CA GLY A 293 17.07 -7.28 16.48
C GLY A 293 15.66 -7.72 16.05
N THR A 294 15.06 -6.95 15.17
CA THR A 294 13.67 -7.18 14.69
C THR A 294 13.63 -7.43 13.19
N LEU A 295 12.95 -8.50 12.77
CA LEU A 295 12.51 -8.69 11.39
C LEU A 295 11.02 -8.33 11.31
N CYS A 296 10.69 -7.39 10.44
CA CYS A 296 9.32 -6.96 10.16
C CYS A 296 8.90 -7.36 8.75
N LEU A 297 7.86 -8.18 8.66
CA LEU A 297 7.27 -8.65 7.41
C LEU A 297 6.24 -7.65 6.91
N VAL A 298 6.36 -7.22 5.66
CA VAL A 298 5.38 -6.41 4.94
C VAL A 298 4.99 -7.03 3.59
N GLY A 299 5.71 -8.05 3.13
CA GLY A 299 5.32 -8.90 2.02
C GLY A 299 4.25 -9.92 2.44
N VAL A 300 3.43 -10.38 1.50
CA VAL A 300 2.34 -11.35 1.74
C VAL A 300 2.53 -12.57 0.85
N PRO A 301 3.30 -13.58 1.29
CA PRO A 301 3.45 -14.85 0.58
C PRO A 301 2.15 -15.65 0.56
N GLU A 302 1.91 -16.39 -0.53
CA GLU A 302 0.73 -17.27 -0.66
C GLU A 302 0.73 -18.42 0.34
N GLN A 303 1.90 -18.92 0.71
CA GLN A 303 2.06 -20.04 1.65
C GLN A 303 2.65 -19.54 2.95
N PRO A 304 2.30 -20.16 4.10
CA PRO A 304 2.90 -19.82 5.39
C PRO A 304 4.43 -19.93 5.35
N LEU A 305 5.10 -18.97 5.94
CA LEU A 305 6.55 -18.98 6.12
C LEU A 305 6.91 -19.68 7.43
N ALA A 306 7.81 -20.66 7.37
CA ALA A 306 8.24 -21.40 8.55
C ALA A 306 9.32 -20.63 9.32
N VAL A 307 9.12 -20.47 10.64
CA VAL A 307 10.11 -19.91 11.56
C VAL A 307 10.52 -20.99 12.55
N HIS A 308 11.81 -21.31 12.62
CA HIS A 308 12.35 -22.23 13.58
C HIS A 308 12.46 -21.55 14.95
N ALA A 309 11.95 -22.18 16.02
CA ALA A 309 11.89 -21.56 17.34
C ALA A 309 13.26 -21.05 17.83
N PHE A 310 14.34 -21.81 17.64
CA PHE A 310 15.67 -21.39 18.05
C PHE A 310 16.24 -20.21 17.27
N SER A 311 15.72 -19.92 16.06
CA SER A 311 16.10 -18.70 15.32
C SER A 311 15.67 -17.42 16.06
N VAL A 312 14.69 -17.52 16.96
CA VAL A 312 14.12 -16.41 17.74
C VAL A 312 14.57 -16.48 19.20
N ILE A 313 14.47 -17.66 19.85
CA ILE A 313 14.67 -17.80 21.30
C ILE A 313 16.12 -17.51 21.72
N MET A 314 17.11 -18.17 21.09
CA MET A 314 18.50 -18.10 21.55
C MET A 314 19.08 -16.68 21.51
N PRO A 315 18.90 -15.89 20.41
CA PRO A 315 19.39 -14.54 20.32
C PRO A 315 18.36 -13.48 20.74
N ARG A 316 17.23 -13.87 21.34
CA ARG A 316 16.14 -12.98 21.76
C ARG A 316 15.72 -12.02 20.63
N ARG A 317 15.51 -12.55 19.42
CA ARG A 317 15.09 -11.79 18.25
C ARG A 317 13.59 -11.60 18.21
N ASN A 318 13.15 -10.55 17.54
CA ASN A 318 11.74 -10.27 17.31
C ASN A 318 11.36 -10.61 15.88
N PHE A 319 10.26 -11.34 15.71
CA PHE A 319 9.60 -11.53 14.43
C PHE A 319 8.22 -10.85 14.50
N SER A 320 7.96 -9.95 13.59
CA SER A 320 6.79 -9.05 13.62
C SER A 320 6.29 -8.77 12.21
N GLY A 321 5.17 -8.06 12.12
CA GLY A 321 4.61 -7.60 10.85
C GLY A 321 4.05 -6.20 10.96
N SER A 322 3.87 -5.55 9.82
CA SER A 322 3.24 -4.24 9.70
C SER A 322 2.35 -4.21 8.47
N CYS A 323 1.26 -3.48 8.54
CA CYS A 323 0.31 -3.32 7.45
C CYS A 323 0.06 -1.84 7.21
N ILE A 324 0.40 -1.36 6.01
CA ILE A 324 0.24 0.06 5.62
C ILE A 324 0.59 1.01 6.79
N GLY A 325 -0.18 2.09 6.98
CA GLY A 325 -0.11 3.00 8.12
C GLY A 325 -1.40 3.77 8.26
N GLY A 326 -1.59 4.46 9.39
CA GLY A 326 -2.75 5.31 9.62
C GLY A 326 -2.69 6.61 8.80
N ILE A 327 -3.79 7.35 8.81
CA ILE A 327 -3.93 8.54 7.95
C ILE A 327 -2.96 9.65 8.38
N ALA A 328 -2.83 9.89 9.68
CA ALA A 328 -1.89 10.89 10.20
C ALA A 328 -0.43 10.54 9.87
N GLU A 329 -0.06 9.27 10.03
CA GLU A 329 1.27 8.77 9.70
C GLU A 329 1.54 8.83 8.18
N THR A 330 0.51 8.58 7.34
CA THR A 330 0.63 8.72 5.89
C THR A 330 0.85 10.19 5.49
N GLN A 331 0.20 11.15 6.14
CA GLN A 331 0.46 12.57 5.94
C GLN A 331 1.89 12.95 6.35
N GLU A 332 2.34 12.48 7.52
CA GLU A 332 3.72 12.67 7.98
C GLU A 332 4.74 12.09 6.98
N MET A 333 4.49 10.90 6.46
CA MET A 333 5.34 10.27 5.44
C MET A 333 5.42 11.12 4.15
N LEU A 334 4.31 11.70 3.66
CA LEU A 334 4.33 12.58 2.50
C LEU A 334 5.18 13.84 2.75
N GLU A 335 5.05 14.44 3.93
CA GLU A 335 5.84 15.60 4.34
C GLU A 335 7.34 15.27 4.50
N PHE A 336 7.64 14.10 5.06
CA PHE A 336 8.99 13.57 5.14
C PHE A 336 9.58 13.35 3.75
N CYS A 337 8.83 12.73 2.84
CA CYS A 337 9.25 12.51 1.46
C CYS A 337 9.51 13.82 0.72
N ALA A 338 8.63 14.81 0.86
CA ALA A 338 8.81 16.14 0.28
C ALA A 338 10.08 16.82 0.79
N LYS A 339 10.32 16.79 2.11
CA LYS A 339 11.52 17.35 2.75
C LYS A 339 12.81 16.72 2.23
N HIS A 340 12.81 15.43 1.97
CA HIS A 340 13.99 14.66 1.57
C HIS A 340 14.11 14.43 0.06
N GLY A 341 13.19 14.98 -0.75
CA GLY A 341 13.15 14.79 -2.21
C GLY A 341 12.91 13.35 -2.63
N ILE A 342 12.12 12.60 -1.85
CA ILE A 342 11.84 11.19 -2.09
C ILE A 342 10.53 11.03 -2.84
N VAL A 343 10.58 10.35 -3.97
CA VAL A 343 9.43 9.86 -4.73
C VAL A 343 9.69 8.45 -5.22
N SER A 344 8.67 7.76 -5.70
CA SER A 344 8.80 6.44 -6.31
C SER A 344 9.47 6.52 -7.69
N ASP A 345 10.25 5.49 -8.06
CA ASP A 345 10.69 5.31 -9.45
C ASP A 345 9.51 4.70 -10.23
N ILE A 346 9.05 5.36 -11.28
CA ILE A 346 7.82 4.99 -11.98
C ILE A 346 7.99 4.83 -13.50
N GLU A 347 7.09 4.03 -14.07
CA GLU A 347 6.75 4.01 -15.49
C GLU A 347 5.31 4.51 -15.64
N LEU A 348 5.13 5.64 -16.34
CA LEU A 348 3.80 6.21 -16.60
C LEU A 348 3.15 5.51 -17.77
N ILE A 349 1.89 5.12 -17.61
CA ILE A 349 1.11 4.39 -18.63
C ILE A 349 -0.27 5.01 -18.86
N PRO A 350 -0.85 4.93 -20.06
CA PRO A 350 -2.27 5.17 -20.25
C PRO A 350 -3.09 3.99 -19.70
N ILE A 351 -4.34 4.26 -19.27
CA ILE A 351 -5.21 3.22 -18.65
C ILE A 351 -5.45 2.02 -19.59
N GLN A 352 -5.47 2.24 -20.90
CA GLN A 352 -5.63 1.18 -21.91
C GLN A 352 -4.52 0.11 -21.87
N LYS A 353 -3.36 0.46 -21.28
CA LYS A 353 -2.22 -0.44 -21.11
C LYS A 353 -2.20 -1.19 -19.78
N ILE A 354 -3.25 -1.05 -18.95
CA ILE A 354 -3.27 -1.62 -17.60
C ILE A 354 -3.11 -3.16 -17.58
N ASN A 355 -3.73 -3.86 -18.52
CA ASN A 355 -3.61 -5.32 -18.57
C ASN A 355 -2.19 -5.77 -18.95
N GLU A 356 -1.53 -5.05 -19.87
CA GLU A 356 -0.13 -5.27 -20.22
C GLU A 356 0.80 -4.98 -19.04
N ALA A 357 0.55 -3.88 -18.33
CA ALA A 357 1.31 -3.49 -17.14
C ALA A 357 1.20 -4.54 -16.03
N TRP A 358 0.01 -5.13 -15.82
CA TRP A 358 -0.16 -6.22 -14.87
C TRP A 358 0.63 -7.47 -15.24
N ASP A 359 0.63 -7.85 -16.52
CA ASP A 359 1.41 -9.00 -17.00
C ASP A 359 2.93 -8.77 -16.84
N ARG A 360 3.41 -7.54 -17.07
CA ARG A 360 4.80 -7.13 -16.83
C ARG A 360 5.15 -7.12 -15.34
N MET A 361 4.25 -6.59 -14.50
CA MET A 361 4.45 -6.52 -13.05
C MET A 361 4.59 -7.91 -12.42
N ILE A 362 3.76 -8.88 -12.84
CA ILE A 362 3.84 -10.27 -12.39
C ILE A 362 5.17 -10.90 -12.79
N LYS A 363 5.71 -10.56 -13.95
CA LYS A 363 7.02 -11.00 -14.44
C LYS A 363 8.19 -10.21 -13.84
N GLN A 364 7.92 -9.28 -12.92
CA GLN A 364 8.90 -8.35 -12.32
C GLN A 364 9.63 -7.47 -13.36
N ASP A 365 8.98 -7.21 -14.49
CA ASP A 365 9.47 -6.37 -15.59
C ASP A 365 8.95 -4.93 -15.42
N VAL A 366 9.37 -4.26 -14.36
CA VAL A 366 9.10 -2.84 -14.07
C VAL A 366 10.14 -2.27 -13.10
N ARG A 367 10.48 -0.98 -13.24
CA ARG A 367 11.46 -0.25 -12.41
C ARG A 367 10.86 1.06 -11.87
N TYR A 368 10.07 1.06 -10.74
CA TYR A 368 9.65 -0.09 -9.90
C TYR A 368 8.14 -0.17 -9.79
N ARG A 369 7.44 0.91 -10.22
CA ARG A 369 5.98 1.02 -10.10
C ARG A 369 5.39 1.53 -11.41
N PHE A 370 4.29 0.95 -11.83
CA PHE A 370 3.45 1.59 -12.84
C PHE A 370 2.56 2.64 -12.19
N VAL A 371 2.33 3.74 -12.91
CA VAL A 371 1.36 4.76 -12.56
C VAL A 371 0.52 5.06 -13.79
N ILE A 372 -0.79 5.12 -13.61
CA ILE A 372 -1.73 5.42 -14.67
C ILE A 372 -1.90 6.94 -14.77
N ASP A 373 -1.69 7.51 -15.95
CA ASP A 373 -2.17 8.84 -16.28
C ASP A 373 -3.67 8.77 -16.57
N MET A 374 -4.47 9.27 -15.63
CA MET A 374 -5.92 9.18 -15.71
C MET A 374 -6.54 10.12 -16.74
N ALA A 375 -5.79 11.07 -17.30
CA ALA A 375 -6.24 11.85 -18.45
C ALA A 375 -6.54 10.95 -19.65
N SER A 376 -5.85 9.81 -19.78
CA SER A 376 -6.07 8.81 -20.83
C SER A 376 -7.45 8.15 -20.77
N LEU A 377 -8.13 8.17 -19.61
CA LEU A 377 -9.48 7.61 -19.47
C LEU A 377 -10.53 8.37 -20.30
N LYS A 378 -10.29 9.64 -20.61
CA LYS A 378 -11.21 10.47 -21.41
C LYS A 378 -11.23 10.07 -22.90
N SER A 379 -10.24 9.31 -23.36
CA SER A 379 -10.10 8.81 -24.73
C SER A 379 -10.35 7.30 -24.84
N ALA A 380 -10.92 6.69 -23.84
CA ALA A 380 -11.16 5.24 -23.75
C ALA A 380 -12.57 4.85 -24.17
#